data_d19304a977acfa93dbd7385dfd2a4f49
#
_entry.id   d19304a977acfa93dbd7385dfd2a4f49
#
_cell.length_a   1.000
_cell.length_b   1.000
_cell.length_c   1.000
_cell.angle_alpha   90.00
_cell.angle_beta   90.00
_cell.angle_gamma   90.00
#
_symmetry.space_group_name_H-M   'P 1'
#
loop_
_entity.id
_entity.type
_entity.pdbx_description
1 polymer ?
#
loop_
_entity_poly.entity_id
_entity_poly.type
_entity_poly.pdbx_seq_one_letter_code
_entity_poly.pdbx_strand_id
1 'polypeptide(L)'
;LNRAWFVKRTIKEDNNLYNYLNSSAFNPEDVAVVKDLDAQSFSKGEILNIEWGIHEITIDIEASSKSFLVVSEVYYPKRWKLTINNEPSETFQVNGVLRGVMVDAGKHRIEFKYESKSFKYLRFLSNSIIMLSFFIFGAPFAMRLLKGNT
;
A
#
# COMPACT_ATOMS: atom_id res chain seq x y z
N LEU A 1 1.57 18.21 -8.41
CA LEU A 1 2.01 16.80 -8.61
C LEU A 1 0.81 15.90 -8.71
N ASN A 2 0.87 14.92 -9.61
CA ASN A 2 -0.09 13.83 -9.66
C ASN A 2 0.08 12.94 -8.42
N ARG A 3 -0.90 12.07 -8.13
CA ARG A 3 -0.81 11.13 -7.00
C ARG A 3 0.18 9.98 -7.25
N ALA A 4 0.59 9.76 -8.49
CA ALA A 4 1.70 8.88 -8.88
C ALA A 4 2.44 9.48 -10.08
N TRP A 5 3.76 9.32 -10.14
CA TRP A 5 4.59 9.83 -11.23
C TRP A 5 5.91 9.07 -11.33
N PHE A 6 6.49 9.05 -12.52
CA PHE A 6 7.84 8.51 -12.76
C PHE A 6 8.90 9.58 -12.56
N VAL A 7 10.02 9.20 -11.94
CA VAL A 7 11.20 10.08 -11.79
C VAL A 7 12.31 9.65 -12.75
N LYS A 8 13.21 10.58 -13.07
CA LYS A 8 14.37 10.33 -13.95
C LYS A 8 15.57 9.73 -13.20
N ARG A 9 15.66 9.96 -11.90
CA ARG A 9 16.75 9.45 -11.07
C ARG A 9 16.36 9.30 -9.61
N THR A 10 17.04 8.38 -8.94
CA THR A 10 17.05 8.31 -7.49
C THR A 10 18.38 8.83 -6.94
N ILE A 11 18.35 9.32 -5.72
CA ILE A 11 19.53 9.58 -4.89
C ILE A 11 19.35 8.88 -3.56
N LYS A 12 20.46 8.41 -2.98
CA LYS A 12 20.42 7.75 -1.67
C LYS A 12 20.13 8.78 -0.58
N GLU A 13 19.25 8.41 0.35
CA GLU A 13 18.96 9.22 1.53
C GLU A 13 20.21 9.37 2.40
N ASP A 14 20.47 10.58 2.86
CA ASP A 14 21.51 10.92 3.82
C ASP A 14 20.93 11.71 5.00
N ASN A 15 21.79 12.10 5.94
CA ASN A 15 21.40 12.86 7.13
C ASN A 15 20.89 14.28 6.81
N ASN A 16 20.99 14.73 5.58
CA ASN A 16 20.60 16.06 5.14
C ASN A 16 19.28 16.09 4.34
N LEU A 17 18.52 14.99 4.40
CA LEU A 17 17.28 14.78 3.63
C LEU A 17 16.35 16.01 3.64
N TYR A 18 15.97 16.51 4.81
CA TYR A 18 14.99 17.60 4.93
C TYR A 18 15.51 18.90 4.34
N ASN A 19 16.79 19.22 4.50
CA ASN A 19 17.38 20.41 3.90
C ASN A 19 17.39 20.30 2.37
N TYR A 20 17.71 19.12 1.85
CA TYR A 20 17.66 18.87 0.41
C TYR A 20 16.25 18.98 -0.14
N LEU A 21 15.25 18.34 0.47
CA LEU A 21 13.86 18.39 0.02
C LEU A 21 13.27 19.82 0.03
N ASN A 22 13.76 20.70 0.92
CA ASN A 22 13.35 22.10 1.01
C ASN A 22 14.20 23.05 0.14
N SER A 23 15.21 22.53 -0.53
CA SER A 23 16.08 23.36 -1.39
C SER A 23 15.48 23.61 -2.77
N SER A 24 15.88 24.69 -3.41
CA SER A 24 15.53 24.96 -4.81
C SER A 24 16.14 23.98 -5.81
N ALA A 25 17.09 23.16 -5.39
CA ALA A 25 17.73 22.13 -6.21
C ALA A 25 16.89 20.84 -6.31
N PHE A 26 15.91 20.66 -5.43
CA PHE A 26 15.03 19.49 -5.44
C PHE A 26 13.84 19.69 -6.35
N ASN A 27 13.72 18.85 -7.38
CA ASN A 27 12.54 18.76 -8.21
C ASN A 27 11.89 17.36 -8.04
N PRO A 28 10.75 17.27 -7.35
CA PRO A 28 10.10 15.97 -7.08
C PRO A 28 9.60 15.25 -8.34
N GLU A 29 9.42 15.96 -9.47
CA GLU A 29 9.01 15.32 -10.75
C GLU A 29 10.16 14.58 -11.43
N ASP A 30 11.40 14.89 -11.06
CA ASP A 30 12.57 14.32 -11.70
C ASP A 30 13.44 13.49 -10.76
N VAL A 31 13.38 13.76 -9.45
CA VAL A 31 14.26 13.16 -8.45
C VAL A 31 13.48 12.58 -7.29
N ALA A 32 13.84 11.37 -6.88
CA ALA A 32 13.37 10.76 -5.64
C ALA A 32 14.56 10.46 -4.71
N VAL A 33 14.44 10.85 -3.44
CA VAL A 33 15.41 10.46 -2.40
C VAL A 33 14.94 9.14 -1.81
N VAL A 34 15.76 8.08 -1.87
CA VAL A 34 15.37 6.73 -1.49
C VAL A 34 16.28 6.19 -0.41
N LYS A 35 15.69 5.60 0.64
CA LYS A 35 16.44 5.18 1.82
C LYS A 35 17.41 4.04 1.54
N ASP A 36 16.95 2.96 0.94
CA ASP A 36 17.71 1.71 0.80
C ASP A 36 18.04 1.40 -0.68
N LEU A 37 18.20 2.44 -1.50
CA LEU A 37 18.55 2.32 -2.91
C LEU A 37 19.67 3.29 -3.27
N ASP A 38 20.68 2.78 -3.97
CA ASP A 38 21.77 3.63 -4.45
C ASP A 38 21.31 4.55 -5.60
N ALA A 39 22.05 5.64 -5.79
CA ALA A 39 21.75 6.60 -6.84
C ALA A 39 21.85 5.96 -8.22
N GLN A 40 20.78 6.08 -8.99
CA GLN A 40 20.73 5.59 -10.36
C GLN A 40 19.76 6.39 -11.22
N SER A 41 19.95 6.30 -12.54
CA SER A 41 19.09 6.95 -13.53
C SER A 41 18.04 5.97 -14.07
N PHE A 42 16.87 6.51 -14.40
CA PHE A 42 15.73 5.76 -14.89
C PHE A 42 15.12 6.43 -16.11
N SER A 43 14.44 5.65 -16.93
CA SER A 43 13.53 6.18 -17.94
C SER A 43 12.17 6.47 -17.32
N LYS A 44 11.47 7.46 -17.83
CA LYS A 44 10.07 7.68 -17.46
C LYS A 44 9.18 6.68 -18.20
N GLY A 45 8.29 6.02 -17.46
CA GLY A 45 7.20 5.24 -18.01
C GLY A 45 5.95 6.09 -18.21
N GLU A 46 4.91 5.45 -18.68
CA GLU A 46 3.57 6.00 -18.83
C GLU A 46 2.60 5.33 -17.84
N ILE A 47 1.75 6.10 -17.21
CA ILE A 47 0.68 5.61 -16.36
C ILE A 47 -0.58 5.52 -17.24
N LEU A 48 -1.07 4.30 -17.45
CA LEU A 48 -2.22 4.03 -18.30
C LEU A 48 -3.54 4.19 -17.54
N ASN A 49 -3.57 3.71 -16.30
CA ASN A 49 -4.76 3.79 -15.44
C ASN A 49 -4.36 3.81 -13.95
N ILE A 50 -5.17 4.47 -13.12
CA ILE A 50 -5.05 4.42 -11.66
C ILE A 50 -6.42 4.28 -11.04
N GLU A 51 -6.60 3.28 -10.20
CA GLU A 51 -7.78 3.07 -9.38
C GLU A 51 -7.43 3.18 -7.90
N TRP A 52 -8.10 4.09 -7.19
CA TRP A 52 -7.89 4.36 -5.78
C TRP A 52 -9.05 3.83 -4.95
N GLY A 53 -8.83 2.73 -4.25
CA GLY A 53 -9.76 2.18 -3.27
C GLY A 53 -9.32 2.47 -1.83
N ILE A 54 -10.19 2.16 -0.86
CA ILE A 54 -9.91 2.34 0.56
C ILE A 54 -8.81 1.38 1.05
N HIS A 55 -8.79 0.16 0.52
CA HIS A 55 -7.88 -0.91 0.94
C HIS A 55 -7.01 -1.44 -0.19
N GLU A 56 -7.12 -0.84 -1.37
CA GLU A 56 -6.41 -1.27 -2.56
C GLU A 56 -6.13 -0.08 -3.47
N ILE A 57 -4.95 -0.07 -4.08
CA ILE A 57 -4.55 0.88 -5.11
C ILE A 57 -4.04 0.05 -6.27
N THR A 58 -4.63 0.23 -7.45
CA THR A 58 -4.19 -0.44 -8.67
C THR A 58 -3.67 0.59 -9.66
N ILE A 59 -2.49 0.36 -10.23
CA ILE A 59 -1.84 1.25 -11.19
C ILE A 59 -1.39 0.40 -12.37
N ASP A 60 -1.97 0.63 -13.55
CA ASP A 60 -1.52 0.03 -14.80
C ASP A 60 -0.54 0.98 -15.46
N ILE A 61 0.63 0.47 -15.82
CA ILE A 61 1.73 1.25 -16.40
C ILE A 61 2.33 0.58 -17.62
N GLU A 62 3.04 1.38 -18.43
CA GLU A 62 3.92 0.90 -19.49
C GLU A 62 5.29 1.59 -19.37
N ALA A 63 6.36 0.81 -19.34
CA ALA A 63 7.73 1.30 -19.28
C ALA A 63 8.57 0.74 -20.43
N SER A 64 9.31 1.61 -21.13
CA SER A 64 10.20 1.19 -22.23
C SER A 64 11.51 0.57 -21.74
N SER A 65 11.90 0.85 -20.51
CA SER A 65 13.07 0.31 -19.81
C SER A 65 12.87 0.42 -18.30
N LYS A 66 13.86 0.00 -17.52
CA LYS A 66 13.81 0.08 -16.05
C LYS A 66 13.42 1.49 -15.58
N SER A 67 12.38 1.58 -14.79
CA SER A 67 11.73 2.82 -14.37
C SER A 67 11.45 2.83 -12.87
N PHE A 68 11.33 4.02 -12.29
CA PHE A 68 11.02 4.18 -10.87
C PHE A 68 9.78 5.06 -10.70
N LEU A 69 8.71 4.45 -10.18
CA LEU A 69 7.42 5.08 -9.92
C LEU A 69 7.37 5.55 -8.47
N VAL A 70 7.02 6.80 -8.25
CA VAL A 70 6.69 7.35 -6.93
C VAL A 70 5.18 7.42 -6.78
N VAL A 71 4.67 6.98 -5.63
CA VAL A 71 3.26 7.01 -5.28
C VAL A 71 3.09 7.88 -4.04
N SER A 72 2.22 8.91 -4.14
CA SER A 72 1.95 9.89 -3.08
C SER A 72 1.08 9.30 -1.97
N GLU A 73 1.56 8.22 -1.38
CA GLU A 73 0.93 7.54 -0.26
C GLU A 73 1.98 7.19 0.81
N VAL A 74 1.55 7.15 2.08
CA VAL A 74 2.46 6.92 3.20
C VAL A 74 3.10 5.54 3.10
N TYR A 75 4.43 5.49 3.20
CA TYR A 75 5.20 4.26 3.28
C TYR A 75 4.90 3.51 4.58
N TYR A 76 4.19 2.37 4.46
CA TYR A 76 3.86 1.51 5.60
C TYR A 76 3.86 0.03 5.20
N PRO A 77 5.04 -0.59 4.98
CA PRO A 77 5.18 -1.94 4.41
C PRO A 77 4.67 -3.06 5.33
N LYS A 78 4.49 -2.76 6.63
CA LYS A 78 3.90 -3.74 7.57
C LYS A 78 2.45 -4.08 7.23
N ARG A 79 1.69 -3.15 6.62
CA ARG A 79 0.27 -3.29 6.33
C ARG A 79 -0.06 -3.27 4.85
N TRP A 80 0.68 -2.49 4.07
CA TRP A 80 0.50 -2.42 2.63
C TRP A 80 1.46 -3.39 1.93
N LYS A 81 0.91 -4.34 1.19
CA LYS A 81 1.66 -5.29 0.39
C LYS A 81 1.61 -4.88 -1.05
N LEU A 82 2.76 -4.96 -1.70
CA LEU A 82 2.92 -4.68 -3.12
C LEU A 82 3.00 -5.99 -3.89
N THR A 83 2.25 -6.05 -4.99
CA THR A 83 2.46 -7.04 -6.04
C THR A 83 2.62 -6.34 -7.39
N ILE A 84 3.43 -6.90 -8.27
CA ILE A 84 3.56 -6.52 -9.67
C ILE A 84 3.20 -7.74 -10.50
N ASN A 85 2.17 -7.65 -11.34
CA ASN A 85 1.66 -8.79 -12.12
C ASN A 85 1.32 -10.02 -11.25
N ASN A 86 0.74 -9.80 -10.06
CA ASN A 86 0.45 -10.79 -9.02
C ASN A 86 1.67 -11.38 -8.29
N GLU A 87 2.91 -11.00 -8.64
CA GLU A 87 4.10 -11.45 -7.94
C GLU A 87 4.48 -10.46 -6.83
N PRO A 88 4.81 -10.94 -5.62
CA PRO A 88 5.25 -10.06 -4.53
C PRO A 88 6.48 -9.25 -4.92
N SER A 89 6.46 -7.96 -4.57
CA SER A 89 7.56 -7.04 -4.87
C SER A 89 7.86 -6.15 -3.67
N GLU A 90 9.00 -5.46 -3.74
CA GLU A 90 9.49 -4.60 -2.69
C GLU A 90 9.02 -3.16 -2.91
N THR A 91 8.64 -2.51 -1.80
CA THR A 91 8.28 -1.09 -1.77
C THR A 91 9.40 -0.30 -1.11
N PHE A 92 9.88 0.75 -1.76
CA PHE A 92 10.93 1.64 -1.24
C PHE A 92 10.33 2.82 -0.49
N GLN A 93 11.03 3.26 0.57
CA GLN A 93 10.72 4.52 1.23
C GLN A 93 11.33 5.66 0.42
N VAL A 94 10.49 6.64 0.05
CA VAL A 94 10.86 7.76 -0.81
C VAL A 94 10.57 9.08 -0.12
N ASN A 95 11.49 10.04 -0.23
CA ASN A 95 11.36 11.40 0.30
C ASN A 95 10.92 11.40 1.79
N GLY A 96 11.41 10.43 2.55
CA GLY A 96 11.13 10.23 3.98
C GLY A 96 9.80 9.57 4.30
N VAL A 97 8.75 9.72 3.47
CA VAL A 97 7.39 9.27 3.81
C VAL A 97 6.61 8.60 2.69
N LEU A 98 6.99 8.78 1.42
CA LEU A 98 6.26 8.27 0.27
C LEU A 98 6.67 6.84 -0.09
N ARG A 99 5.94 6.23 -1.03
CA ARG A 99 6.24 4.90 -1.58
C ARG A 99 6.91 5.02 -2.93
N GLY A 100 7.89 4.13 -3.18
CA GLY A 100 8.50 3.95 -4.48
C GLY A 100 8.39 2.51 -4.94
N VAL A 101 8.30 2.32 -6.25
CA VAL A 101 8.26 1.01 -6.91
C VAL A 101 9.22 1.02 -8.08
N MET A 102 10.10 0.02 -8.14
CA MET A 102 10.97 -0.19 -9.28
C MET A 102 10.30 -1.21 -10.22
N VAL A 103 10.27 -0.90 -11.51
CA VAL A 103 9.66 -1.74 -12.54
C VAL A 103 10.61 -1.91 -13.71
N ASP A 104 10.60 -3.08 -14.31
CA ASP A 104 11.35 -3.36 -15.53
C ASP A 104 10.60 -2.88 -16.79
N ALA A 105 11.17 -3.10 -17.96
CA ALA A 105 10.51 -2.78 -19.22
C ALA A 105 9.27 -3.66 -19.42
N GLY A 106 8.21 -3.08 -19.99
CA GLY A 106 6.96 -3.78 -20.29
C GLY A 106 5.73 -3.12 -19.71
N LYS A 107 4.60 -3.83 -19.87
CA LYS A 107 3.33 -3.46 -19.22
C LYS A 107 3.21 -4.17 -17.88
N HIS A 108 2.89 -3.41 -16.85
CA HIS A 108 2.77 -3.94 -15.49
C HIS A 108 1.51 -3.46 -14.83
N ARG A 109 0.88 -4.36 -14.07
CA ARG A 109 -0.14 -4.05 -13.09
C ARG A 109 0.48 -4.06 -11.71
N ILE A 110 0.49 -2.90 -11.07
CA ILE A 110 1.02 -2.65 -9.73
C ILE A 110 -0.17 -2.60 -8.79
N GLU A 111 -0.19 -3.46 -7.77
CA GLU A 111 -1.27 -3.49 -6.80
C GLU A 111 -0.71 -3.33 -5.38
N PHE A 112 -1.24 -2.34 -4.68
CA PHE A 112 -1.05 -2.20 -3.24
C PHE A 112 -2.29 -2.66 -2.52
N LYS A 113 -2.19 -3.68 -1.65
CA LYS A 113 -3.30 -4.20 -0.84
C LYS A 113 -3.03 -4.03 0.64
N TYR A 114 -4.01 -3.47 1.34
CA TYR A 114 -3.94 -3.32 2.80
C TYR A 114 -4.29 -4.62 3.51
N GLU A 115 -3.34 -5.15 4.28
CA GLU A 115 -3.53 -6.36 5.07
C GLU A 115 -3.53 -6.06 6.57
N SER A 116 -4.65 -6.32 7.24
CA SER A 116 -4.75 -6.27 8.69
C SER A 116 -5.05 -7.66 9.27
N LYS A 117 -3.99 -8.39 9.59
CA LYS A 117 -4.13 -9.70 10.27
C LYS A 117 -4.86 -9.56 11.62
N SER A 118 -4.56 -8.51 12.38
CA SER A 118 -5.20 -8.23 13.67
C SER A 118 -6.70 -7.99 13.53
N PHE A 119 -7.15 -7.31 12.48
CA PHE A 119 -8.57 -7.06 12.25
C PHE A 119 -9.34 -8.35 11.93
N LYS A 120 -8.76 -9.24 11.12
CA LYS A 120 -9.35 -10.56 10.83
C LYS A 120 -9.51 -11.38 12.12
N TYR A 121 -8.48 -11.39 12.96
CA TYR A 121 -8.51 -12.11 14.23
C TYR A 121 -9.53 -11.52 15.22
N LEU A 122 -9.56 -10.19 15.40
CA LEU A 122 -10.51 -9.52 16.28
C LEU A 122 -11.96 -9.72 15.83
N ARG A 123 -12.22 -9.69 14.52
CA ARG A 123 -13.57 -9.96 13.97
C ARG A 123 -14.00 -11.40 14.25
N PHE A 124 -13.09 -12.37 14.10
CA PHE A 124 -13.38 -13.77 14.45
C PHE A 124 -13.69 -13.91 15.93
N LEU A 125 -12.90 -13.31 16.81
CA LEU A 125 -13.11 -13.33 18.26
C LEU A 125 -14.46 -12.70 18.65
N SER A 126 -14.79 -11.55 18.11
CA SER A 126 -16.05 -10.84 18.33
C SER A 126 -17.25 -11.70 17.93
N ASN A 127 -17.22 -12.30 16.74
CA ASN A 127 -18.29 -13.20 16.28
C ASN A 127 -18.45 -14.43 17.19
N SER A 128 -17.34 -14.98 17.67
CA SER A 128 -17.36 -16.13 18.58
C SER A 128 -18.03 -15.78 19.93
N ILE A 129 -17.74 -14.59 20.47
CA ILE A 129 -18.36 -14.10 21.72
C ILE A 129 -19.87 -13.88 21.52
N ILE A 130 -20.27 -13.29 20.39
CA ILE A 130 -21.69 -13.10 20.06
C ILE A 130 -22.43 -14.43 19.97
N MET A 131 -21.87 -15.42 19.28
CA MET A 131 -22.47 -16.76 19.20
C MET A 131 -22.58 -17.42 20.58
N LEU A 132 -21.51 -17.32 21.39
CA LEU A 132 -21.52 -17.89 22.73
C LEU A 132 -22.61 -17.25 23.63
N SER A 133 -22.75 -15.92 23.56
CA SER A 133 -23.80 -15.21 24.30
C SER A 133 -25.21 -15.63 23.88
N PHE A 134 -25.41 -15.87 22.57
CA PHE A 134 -26.67 -16.38 22.06
C PHE A 134 -27.01 -17.78 22.62
N PHE A 135 -26.04 -18.69 22.71
CA PHE A 135 -26.24 -20.01 23.29
C PHE A 135 -26.51 -19.95 24.80
N ILE A 136 -25.83 -19.08 25.53
CA ILE A 136 -25.98 -18.97 26.99
C ILE A 136 -27.33 -18.33 27.36
N PHE A 137 -27.72 -17.27 26.70
CA PHE A 137 -28.88 -16.46 27.07
C PHE A 137 -30.09 -16.63 26.14
N GLY A 138 -29.87 -16.73 24.84
CA GLY A 138 -30.93 -16.76 23.83
C GLY A 138 -31.62 -18.12 23.75
N ALA A 139 -30.89 -19.23 23.72
CA ALA A 139 -31.47 -20.56 23.61
C ALA A 139 -32.33 -20.97 24.83
N PRO A 140 -31.90 -20.74 26.08
CA PRO A 140 -32.74 -21.00 27.26
C PRO A 140 -33.99 -20.12 27.31
N PHE A 141 -33.88 -18.86 26.87
CA PHE A 141 -35.02 -17.93 26.83
C PHE A 141 -36.06 -18.39 25.81
N ALA A 142 -35.63 -18.78 24.60
CA ALA A 142 -36.51 -19.33 23.55
C ALA A 142 -37.21 -20.61 24.02
N MET A 143 -36.50 -21.51 24.70
CA MET A 143 -37.09 -22.75 25.25
C MET A 143 -38.15 -22.47 26.36
N ARG A 144 -37.95 -21.43 27.18
CA ARG A 144 -38.95 -21.01 28.18
C ARG A 144 -40.23 -20.48 27.52
N LEU A 145 -40.11 -19.68 26.46
CA LEU A 145 -41.27 -19.17 25.73
C LEU A 145 -42.08 -20.27 25.07
N LEU A 146 -41.43 -21.31 24.53
CA LEU A 146 -42.10 -22.45 23.88
C LEU A 146 -42.79 -23.36 24.93
N LYS A 147 -42.25 -23.49 26.14
CA LYS A 147 -42.87 -24.28 27.23
C LYS A 147 -44.00 -23.57 27.99
N GLY A 148 -44.04 -22.26 27.93
CA GLY A 148 -45.07 -21.46 28.63
C GLY A 148 -46.40 -21.35 27.85
N ASN A 149 -46.49 -21.89 26.64
CA ASN A 149 -47.66 -21.85 25.74
C ASN A 149 -48.38 -23.22 25.64
N THR A 150 -48.01 -24.17 26.48
CA THR A 150 -48.71 -25.48 26.63
C THR A 150 -49.26 -25.57 28.07
#